data_61d01878d9189820f942726e3b5b66b5
#
_entry.id   61d01878d9189820f942726e3b5b66b5
#
_cell.length_a   1.000
_cell.length_b   1.000
_cell.length_c   1.000
_cell.angle_alpha   90.00
_cell.angle_beta   90.00
_cell.angle_gamma   90.00
#
_symmetry.space_group_name_H-M   'P 1'
#
loop_
_entity.id
_entity.type
_entity.pdbx_description
1 polymer ?
#
loop_
_entity_poly.entity_id
_entity_poly.type
_entity_poly.pdbx_seq_one_letter_code
_entity_poly.pdbx_strand_id
1 'polypeptide(L)'
;MYSTVKPPSFYNVGIYIRLSQEDEDKAHKREAESESVLNQRSLLMNFLRDNGFVLTDEYVDDGYSGTNFDRPAFKRLLEDIENGKINCVITKDLSRLGRDYIKCGYYIEQYFPLKKVRYISILDNVDTFLDSANNDIA
;
A
#
# COMPACT_ATOMS: atom_id res chain seq x y z
N MET A 1 -15.50 -22.96 8.48
CA MET A 1 -14.63 -22.21 7.57
C MET A 1 -13.79 -21.20 8.32
N TYR A 2 -12.54 -21.28 8.14
CA TYR A 2 -11.62 -20.43 8.88
C TYR A 2 -11.18 -19.26 8.03
N SER A 3 -11.22 -18.09 8.61
CA SER A 3 -10.64 -16.92 8.00
C SER A 3 -9.16 -16.84 8.37
N THR A 4 -8.31 -16.57 7.39
CA THR A 4 -6.90 -16.30 7.64
C THR A 4 -6.70 -14.86 8.09
N VAL A 5 -7.74 -14.04 8.02
CA VAL A 5 -7.67 -12.64 8.41
C VAL A 5 -7.70 -12.54 9.92
N LYS A 6 -6.73 -11.85 10.46
CA LYS A 6 -6.62 -11.58 11.90
C LYS A 6 -7.31 -10.27 12.25
N PRO A 7 -7.56 -10.00 13.52
CA PRO A 7 -8.06 -8.69 13.93
C PRO A 7 -7.13 -7.58 13.44
N PRO A 8 -7.65 -6.39 13.11
CA PRO A 8 -6.79 -5.30 12.63
C PRO A 8 -5.61 -4.98 13.53
N SER A 9 -5.76 -5.12 14.83
CA SER A 9 -4.68 -4.85 15.78
C SER A 9 -3.51 -5.84 15.67
N PHE A 10 -3.73 -7.00 15.03
CA PHE A 10 -2.66 -7.96 14.79
C PHE A 10 -1.61 -7.42 13.80
N TYR A 11 -2.04 -6.54 12.91
CA TYR A 11 -1.20 -6.13 11.80
C TYR A 11 -0.32 -4.93 12.15
N ASN A 12 0.96 -5.03 11.77
CA ASN A 12 1.90 -3.92 11.86
C ASN A 12 1.87 -3.22 10.50
N VAL A 13 1.17 -2.11 10.43
CA VAL A 13 0.86 -1.49 9.15
C VAL A 13 1.94 -0.51 8.72
N GLY A 14 2.41 -0.68 7.48
CA GLY A 14 3.18 0.33 6.79
C GLY A 14 2.29 0.99 5.74
N ILE A 15 2.12 2.29 5.83
CA ILE A 15 1.43 3.02 4.76
C ILE A 15 2.47 3.47 3.76
N TYR A 16 2.16 3.33 2.48
CA TYR A 16 3.06 3.71 1.41
C TYR A 16 2.45 4.84 0.57
N ILE A 17 3.19 5.91 0.42
CA ILE A 17 2.76 7.10 -0.31
C ILE A 17 3.78 7.38 -1.41
N ARG A 18 3.30 7.55 -2.63
CA ARG A 18 4.16 7.92 -3.74
C ARG A 18 3.55 9.08 -4.50
N LEU A 19 4.38 10.06 -4.81
CA LEU A 19 4.00 11.19 -5.64
C LEU A 19 5.06 11.31 -6.74
N SER A 20 4.64 11.21 -7.98
CA SER A 20 5.55 11.34 -9.12
C SER A 20 5.64 12.80 -9.55
N GLN A 21 6.63 13.12 -10.40
CA GLN A 21 6.74 14.46 -10.96
C GLN A 21 5.49 14.82 -11.76
N GLU A 22 4.92 13.85 -12.46
CA GLU A 22 3.69 14.08 -13.21
C GLU A 22 2.53 14.44 -12.30
N ASP A 23 2.42 13.76 -11.16
CA ASP A 23 1.36 14.07 -10.20
C ASP A 23 1.53 15.46 -9.61
N GLU A 24 2.77 15.88 -9.34
CA GLU A 24 3.05 17.23 -8.88
C GLU A 24 2.64 18.27 -9.90
N ASP A 25 2.98 18.06 -11.17
CA ASP A 25 2.62 18.97 -12.24
C ASP A 25 1.10 19.09 -12.39
N LYS A 26 0.41 17.97 -12.31
CA LYS A 26 -1.05 17.97 -12.36
C LYS A 26 -1.66 18.68 -11.16
N ALA A 27 -1.09 18.49 -9.99
CA ALA A 27 -1.56 19.16 -8.78
C ALA A 27 -1.48 20.67 -8.93
N HIS A 28 -0.37 21.18 -9.46
CA HIS A 28 -0.22 22.62 -9.69
C HIS A 28 -1.25 23.15 -10.68
N LYS A 29 -1.57 22.38 -11.70
CA LYS A 29 -2.46 22.83 -12.76
C LYS A 29 -3.92 22.77 -12.39
N ARG A 30 -4.30 21.86 -11.49
CA ARG A 30 -5.71 21.55 -11.24
C ARG A 30 -6.17 21.81 -9.84
N GLU A 31 -5.37 22.42 -9.01
CA GLU A 31 -5.63 22.43 -7.59
C GLU A 31 -5.79 20.99 -7.09
N ALA A 32 -5.09 20.07 -7.70
CA ALA A 32 -5.25 18.67 -7.37
C ALA A 32 -4.50 18.36 -6.10
N GLU A 33 -4.87 19.02 -5.02
CA GLU A 33 -4.35 18.71 -3.69
C GLU A 33 -4.55 17.25 -3.33
N SER A 34 -5.56 16.61 -3.96
CA SER A 34 -5.83 15.19 -3.76
C SER A 34 -4.63 14.29 -4.10
N GLU A 35 -3.67 14.80 -4.90
CA GLU A 35 -2.48 14.03 -5.25
C GLU A 35 -1.29 14.33 -4.37
N SER A 36 -1.42 15.25 -3.43
CA SER A 36 -0.32 15.60 -2.54
C SER A 36 -0.03 14.48 -1.53
N VAL A 37 1.18 14.53 -0.96
CA VAL A 37 1.56 13.61 0.11
C VAL A 37 0.63 13.78 1.30
N LEU A 38 0.29 15.04 1.66
CA LEU A 38 -0.58 15.30 2.80
C LEU A 38 -1.97 14.70 2.60
N ASN A 39 -2.51 14.81 1.40
CA ASN A 39 -3.83 14.27 1.11
C ASN A 39 -3.84 12.75 1.11
N GLN A 40 -2.80 12.13 0.57
CA GLN A 40 -2.68 10.68 0.65
C GLN A 40 -2.58 10.22 2.10
N ARG A 41 -1.75 10.91 2.88
CA ARG A 41 -1.58 10.57 4.30
C ARG A 41 -2.91 10.69 5.05
N SER A 42 -3.63 11.76 4.81
CA SER A 42 -4.91 12.00 5.47
C SER A 42 -5.90 10.87 5.18
N LEU A 43 -6.03 10.49 3.93
CA LEU A 43 -6.91 9.42 3.52
C LEU A 43 -6.50 8.09 4.16
N LEU A 44 -5.21 7.81 4.17
CA LEU A 44 -4.69 6.57 4.76
C LEU A 44 -4.91 6.53 6.27
N MET A 45 -4.62 7.62 6.97
CA MET A 45 -4.80 7.68 8.41
C MET A 45 -6.27 7.55 8.80
N ASN A 46 -7.16 8.15 8.04
CA ASN A 46 -8.59 8.01 8.26
C ASN A 46 -9.03 6.55 8.09
N PHE A 47 -8.50 5.89 7.07
CA PHE A 47 -8.81 4.47 6.85
C PHE A 47 -8.34 3.61 8.02
N LEU A 48 -7.11 3.85 8.50
CA LEU A 48 -6.59 3.11 9.65
C LEU A 48 -7.48 3.27 10.87
N ARG A 49 -7.81 4.52 11.17
CA ARG A 49 -8.66 4.83 12.33
C ARG A 49 -10.02 4.16 12.19
N ASP A 50 -10.65 4.28 11.03
CA ASP A 50 -12.00 3.78 10.84
C ASP A 50 -12.06 2.24 10.86
N ASN A 51 -10.96 1.58 10.57
CA ASN A 51 -10.91 0.13 10.51
C ASN A 51 -10.10 -0.52 11.64
N GLY A 52 -9.64 0.27 12.60
CA GLY A 52 -8.97 -0.25 13.78
C GLY A 52 -7.54 -0.72 13.57
N PHE A 53 -6.90 -0.31 12.47
CA PHE A 53 -5.50 -0.63 12.24
C PHE A 53 -4.58 0.28 13.04
N VAL A 54 -3.39 -0.22 13.36
CA VAL A 54 -2.37 0.52 14.08
C VAL A 54 -1.20 0.79 13.12
N LEU A 55 -0.82 2.05 13.00
CA LEU A 55 0.30 2.44 12.15
C LEU A 55 1.61 2.06 12.83
N THR A 56 2.48 1.35 12.09
CA THR A 56 3.84 1.07 12.54
C THR A 56 4.82 2.05 11.92
N ASP A 57 4.73 2.30 10.62
CA ASP A 57 5.64 3.24 9.96
C ASP A 57 5.03 3.78 8.68
N GLU A 58 5.60 4.87 8.22
CA GLU A 58 5.18 5.56 7.01
C GLU A 58 6.35 5.58 6.01
N TYR A 59 6.05 5.33 4.74
CA TYR A 59 7.04 5.25 3.69
C TYR A 59 6.62 6.18 2.56
N VAL A 60 7.42 7.21 2.31
CA VAL A 60 7.06 8.26 1.35
C VAL A 60 8.15 8.39 0.29
N ASP A 61 7.76 8.21 -0.97
CA ASP A 61 8.62 8.48 -2.12
C ASP A 61 8.01 9.65 -2.90
N ASP A 62 8.53 10.83 -2.66
CA ASP A 62 8.06 12.05 -3.28
C ASP A 62 8.96 12.38 -4.47
N GLY A 63 8.37 12.48 -5.67
CA GLY A 63 9.10 12.76 -6.89
C GLY A 63 9.60 11.53 -7.63
N TYR A 64 9.09 10.35 -7.31
CA TYR A 64 9.54 9.09 -7.91
C TYR A 64 8.48 8.49 -8.82
N SER A 65 8.91 8.01 -9.98
CA SER A 65 8.02 7.41 -10.97
C SER A 65 7.44 6.09 -10.51
N GLY A 66 6.21 5.80 -10.94
CA GLY A 66 5.60 4.50 -10.74
C GLY A 66 6.02 3.44 -11.74
N THR A 67 6.85 3.82 -12.76
CA THR A 67 7.24 2.89 -13.81
C THR A 67 8.36 1.94 -13.40
N ASN A 68 9.08 2.25 -12.31
CA ASN A 68 10.06 1.32 -11.76
C ASN A 68 9.94 1.29 -10.23
N PHE A 69 10.59 0.30 -9.62
CA PHE A 69 10.55 0.12 -8.18
C PHE A 69 11.87 0.48 -7.51
N ASP A 70 12.72 1.23 -8.22
CA ASP A 70 13.96 1.74 -7.65
C ASP A 70 13.67 3.04 -6.90
N ARG A 71 13.00 2.90 -5.76
CA ARG A 71 12.52 4.01 -4.93
C ARG A 71 12.97 3.78 -3.48
N PRO A 72 13.63 4.76 -2.86
CA PRO A 72 14.24 4.55 -1.54
C PRO A 72 13.29 4.11 -0.45
N ALA A 73 12.12 4.75 -0.34
CA ALA A 73 11.18 4.39 0.71
C ALA A 73 10.57 3.02 0.45
N PHE A 74 10.31 2.68 -0.81
CA PHE A 74 9.80 1.35 -1.15
C PHE A 74 10.83 0.28 -0.79
N LYS A 75 12.11 0.53 -1.06
CA LYS A 75 13.18 -0.39 -0.67
C LYS A 75 13.24 -0.58 0.84
N ARG A 76 13.08 0.51 1.58
CA ARG A 76 13.07 0.43 3.04
C ARG A 76 11.86 -0.38 3.53
N LEU A 77 10.72 -0.21 2.87
CA LEU A 77 9.53 -1.00 3.18
C LEU A 77 9.81 -2.50 2.99
N LEU A 78 10.45 -2.87 1.89
CA LEU A 78 10.78 -4.28 1.64
C LEU A 78 11.74 -4.82 2.70
N GLU A 79 12.72 -4.02 3.11
CA GLU A 79 13.64 -4.42 4.18
C GLU A 79 12.88 -4.66 5.48
N ASP A 80 11.95 -3.76 5.80
CA ASP A 80 11.18 -3.88 7.03
C ASP A 80 10.23 -5.07 6.99
N ILE A 81 9.75 -5.44 5.81
CA ILE A 81 8.99 -6.67 5.63
C ILE A 81 9.88 -7.89 5.90
N GLU A 82 11.09 -7.90 5.33
CA GLU A 82 12.03 -9.01 5.53
C GLU A 82 12.40 -9.17 6.99
N ASN A 83 12.48 -8.07 7.73
CA ASN A 83 12.83 -8.09 9.15
C ASN A 83 11.65 -8.33 10.07
N GLY A 84 10.46 -8.52 9.52
CA GLY A 84 9.27 -8.79 10.31
C GLY A 84 8.65 -7.57 10.97
N LYS A 85 9.12 -6.38 10.64
CA LYS A 85 8.58 -5.14 11.20
C LYS A 85 7.20 -4.82 10.67
N ILE A 86 6.96 -5.11 9.38
CA ILE A 86 5.72 -4.79 8.68
C ILE A 86 5.10 -6.08 8.14
N ASN A 87 3.81 -6.28 8.39
CA ASN A 87 3.07 -7.41 7.83
C ASN A 87 1.77 -6.98 7.13
N CYS A 88 1.57 -5.69 6.94
CA CYS A 88 0.43 -5.16 6.19
C CYS A 88 0.86 -3.88 5.50
N VAL A 89 0.61 -3.79 4.20
CA VAL A 89 0.93 -2.61 3.40
C VAL A 89 -0.37 -2.02 2.88
N ILE A 90 -0.57 -0.73 3.06
CA ILE A 90 -1.77 -0.05 2.60
C ILE A 90 -1.40 1.15 1.76
N THR A 91 -2.00 1.26 0.58
CA THR A 91 -1.83 2.41 -0.31
C THR A 91 -3.18 3.01 -0.64
N LYS A 92 -3.17 4.25 -1.10
CA LYS A 92 -4.38 4.93 -1.55
C LYS A 92 -5.02 4.18 -2.72
N ASP A 93 -4.22 3.86 -3.72
CA ASP A 93 -4.65 3.12 -4.89
C ASP A 93 -3.47 2.31 -5.45
N LEU A 94 -3.75 1.46 -6.43
CA LEU A 94 -2.73 0.58 -7.02
C LEU A 94 -1.62 1.36 -7.70
N SER A 95 -1.93 2.53 -8.27
CA SER A 95 -0.91 3.32 -8.95
C SER A 95 0.15 3.83 -7.98
N ARG A 96 -0.17 3.98 -6.70
CA ARG A 96 0.82 4.38 -5.69
C ARG A 96 1.81 3.27 -5.42
N LEU A 97 1.38 2.01 -5.48
CA LEU A 97 2.31 0.89 -5.41
C LEU A 97 3.24 0.90 -6.63
N GLY A 98 2.68 1.09 -7.82
CA GLY A 98 3.46 1.19 -9.03
C GLY A 98 2.56 1.22 -10.25
N ARG A 99 3.14 1.63 -11.39
CA ARG A 99 2.44 1.66 -12.67
C ARG A 99 2.94 0.59 -13.63
N ASP A 100 3.94 -0.18 -13.23
CA ASP A 100 4.38 -1.34 -14.00
C ASP A 100 3.47 -2.50 -13.62
N TYR A 101 2.60 -2.85 -14.55
CA TYR A 101 1.57 -3.86 -14.33
C TYR A 101 2.16 -5.21 -13.95
N ILE A 102 3.24 -5.60 -14.60
CA ILE A 102 3.86 -6.91 -14.36
C ILE A 102 4.49 -6.96 -12.98
N LYS A 103 5.22 -5.91 -12.60
CA LYS A 103 5.89 -5.87 -11.30
C LYS A 103 4.91 -5.74 -10.15
N CYS A 104 3.84 -4.94 -10.35
CA CYS A 104 2.78 -4.86 -9.33
C CYS A 104 2.14 -6.22 -9.12
N GLY A 105 1.86 -6.94 -10.20
CA GLY A 105 1.33 -8.29 -10.12
C GLY A 105 2.25 -9.22 -9.34
N TYR A 106 3.56 -9.11 -9.59
CA TYR A 106 4.53 -9.91 -8.84
C TYR A 106 4.43 -9.63 -7.34
N TYR A 107 4.43 -8.35 -6.94
CA TYR A 107 4.37 -8.04 -5.51
C TYR A 107 3.06 -8.49 -4.88
N ILE A 108 1.96 -8.23 -5.54
CA ILE A 108 0.64 -8.52 -4.98
C ILE A 108 0.36 -10.02 -4.94
N GLU A 109 0.72 -10.73 -6.00
CA GLU A 109 0.33 -12.14 -6.15
C GLU A 109 1.39 -13.11 -5.70
N GLN A 110 2.64 -12.70 -5.59
CA GLN A 110 3.73 -13.60 -5.22
C GLN A 110 4.51 -13.13 -4.00
N TYR A 111 5.09 -11.93 -4.04
CA TYR A 111 5.98 -11.49 -2.97
C TYR A 111 5.25 -11.31 -1.63
N PHE A 112 4.19 -10.52 -1.63
CA PHE A 112 3.45 -10.28 -0.38
C PHE A 112 2.86 -11.58 0.19
N PRO A 113 2.20 -12.42 -0.60
CA PRO A 113 1.73 -13.71 -0.06
C PRO A 113 2.84 -14.58 0.49
N LEU A 114 3.97 -14.65 -0.19
CA LEU A 114 5.11 -15.44 0.26
C LEU A 114 5.61 -14.97 1.63
N LYS A 115 5.62 -13.66 1.84
CA LYS A 115 6.05 -13.06 3.10
C LYS A 115 4.91 -12.95 4.10
N LYS A 116 3.73 -13.44 3.77
CA LYS A 116 2.53 -13.35 4.62
C LYS A 116 2.17 -11.91 4.94
N VAL A 117 2.32 -11.04 3.96
CA VAL A 117 1.98 -9.62 4.08
C VAL A 117 0.62 -9.39 3.43
N ARG A 118 -0.29 -8.78 4.20
CA ARG A 118 -1.58 -8.35 3.67
C ARG A 118 -1.40 -7.05 2.91
N TYR A 119 -1.98 -6.95 1.71
CA TYR A 119 -1.94 -5.71 0.94
C TYR A 119 -3.35 -5.18 0.72
N ILE A 120 -3.54 -3.90 1.00
CA ILE A 120 -4.83 -3.23 0.83
C ILE A 120 -4.62 -2.00 -0.05
N SER A 121 -5.40 -1.90 -1.12
CA SER A 121 -5.51 -0.69 -1.93
C SER A 121 -6.90 -0.12 -1.71
N ILE A 122 -6.98 1.06 -1.10
CA ILE A 122 -8.25 1.59 -0.60
C ILE A 122 -9.23 1.88 -1.73
N LEU A 123 -8.81 2.71 -2.70
CA LEU A 123 -9.74 3.16 -3.74
C LEU A 123 -10.06 2.10 -4.78
N ASP A 124 -9.23 1.08 -4.89
CA ASP A 124 -9.47 -0.04 -5.81
C ASP A 124 -10.24 -1.18 -5.14
N ASN A 125 -10.49 -1.05 -3.85
CA ASN A 125 -11.22 -2.04 -3.09
C ASN A 125 -10.53 -3.41 -3.12
N VAL A 126 -9.21 -3.41 -3.07
CA VAL A 126 -8.40 -4.63 -3.08
C VAL A 126 -7.93 -4.91 -1.66
N ASP A 127 -8.10 -6.15 -1.23
CA ASP A 127 -7.56 -6.64 0.04
C ASP A 127 -7.17 -8.10 -0.19
N THR A 128 -5.87 -8.35 -0.27
CA THR A 128 -5.36 -9.66 -0.69
C THR A 128 -5.76 -10.79 0.26
N PHE A 129 -5.93 -10.50 1.54
CA PHE A 129 -6.33 -11.54 2.49
C PHE A 129 -7.81 -11.89 2.37
N LEU A 130 -8.64 -10.90 2.13
CA LEU A 130 -10.06 -11.16 1.92
C LEU A 130 -10.30 -11.85 0.58
N ASP A 131 -9.59 -11.43 -0.45
CA ASP A 131 -9.70 -12.03 -1.78
C ASP A 131 -9.25 -13.50 -1.73
N SER A 132 -8.12 -13.78 -1.06
CA SER A 132 -7.63 -15.13 -0.87
C SER A 132 -8.62 -16.01 -0.12
N ALA A 133 -9.20 -15.49 0.94
CA ALA A 133 -10.19 -16.22 1.72
C ALA A 133 -11.41 -16.56 0.87
N ASN A 134 -11.87 -15.62 0.06
CA ASN A 134 -13.01 -15.85 -0.85
C ASN A 134 -12.69 -16.88 -1.91
N ASN A 135 -11.47 -16.84 -2.45
CA ASN A 135 -11.04 -17.80 -3.46
C ASN A 135 -10.93 -19.20 -2.89
N ASP A 136 -10.50 -19.31 -1.64
CA ASP A 136 -10.39 -20.61 -0.96
C ASP A 136 -11.73 -21.28 -0.76
N ILE A 137 -12.78 -20.50 -0.71
CA ILE A 137 -14.13 -21.03 -0.54
C ILE A 137 -14.66 -21.64 -1.83
N ALA A 138 -14.26 -21.07 -2.93
CA ALA A 138 -14.68 -21.58 -4.22
C ALA A 138 -14.00 -22.91 -4.53
#